data_db4ff6415014f9b378c309403929aa7d
#
_entry.id   db4ff6415014f9b378c309403929aa7d
#
_cell.length_a   1.000
_cell.length_b   1.000
_cell.length_c   1.000
_cell.angle_alpha   90.00
_cell.angle_beta   90.00
_cell.angle_gamma   90.00
#
_symmetry.space_group_name_H-M   'P 1'
#
loop_
_entity.id
_entity.type
_entity.pdbx_description
1 polymer ?
#
loop_
_entity_poly.entity_id
_entity_poly.type
_entity_poly.pdbx_seq_one_letter_code
_entity_poly.pdbx_strand_id
1 'polypeptide(L)'
;MRTSVSLILAPFLCLSLHAAKIDEKIKTTAKQLTETKQTYTTLNAKLEETASKIIQQKQLVGAQQEHLNSLVDELKSKENVYQSNKQTLKMLETQQNMLVKTQNDIEQRLVFAIARNTSISLLINDDRAKEADAIITEEALKLHLKQINAEIKELNALFVENNEKIAGLSSQTTVLKQSIAVIDKQKNKVLETKKENEKAIAQLEKEKNDYKKSLNKILNQQRSLQNTLANLNIIKRESLKPKKLVAPQPTKPGSKPIPEDVKQAVAEYSPSNVARYSGERTIAPLDGYTVTKRFGPYTDPIYGIKIFNDSVSLRPNEADAKVKTVLNGKVILAKPTAMLDNVIIIEHDNGLHTIYAHLDKIAPTVEVGKRIKQGSIIGRVGKELMFQVTQRNAHIDPLEMIR
;
A
#
# COMPACT_ATOMS: atom_id res chain seq x y z
N MET A 1 -11.76 -87.82 35.57
CA MET A 1 -12.53 -87.20 34.46
C MET A 1 -12.47 -85.71 34.66
N ARG A 2 -11.66 -85.03 33.87
CA ARG A 2 -11.42 -83.58 33.95
C ARG A 2 -12.12 -82.94 32.75
N THR A 3 -13.08 -82.09 33.01
CA THR A 3 -13.75 -81.29 31.97
C THR A 3 -13.19 -79.83 31.99
N SER A 4 -12.56 -79.53 30.87
CA SER A 4 -11.99 -78.19 30.61
C SER A 4 -13.11 -77.16 30.29
N VAL A 5 -13.19 -76.10 31.01
CA VAL A 5 -14.01 -74.93 30.63
C VAL A 5 -13.11 -73.94 29.87
N SER A 6 -13.31 -73.85 28.55
CA SER A 6 -12.66 -72.83 27.71
C SER A 6 -13.38 -71.51 27.81
N LEU A 7 -12.64 -70.53 28.27
CA LEU A 7 -13.05 -69.14 28.41
C LEU A 7 -12.99 -68.44 27.03
N ILE A 8 -14.15 -68.12 26.44
CA ILE A 8 -14.25 -67.28 25.24
C ILE A 8 -14.42 -65.81 25.72
N LEU A 9 -13.30 -65.10 25.77
CA LEU A 9 -13.30 -63.67 26.11
C LEU A 9 -12.36 -62.90 25.21
N ALA A 10 -12.72 -62.71 23.91
CA ALA A 10 -12.02 -61.76 23.05
C ALA A 10 -12.72 -61.42 21.73
N PRO A 11 -13.88 -60.74 21.73
CA PRO A 11 -14.09 -59.77 20.66
C PRO A 11 -14.59 -58.40 21.12
N PHE A 12 -14.71 -58.11 22.42
CA PHE A 12 -15.26 -56.83 22.87
C PHE A 12 -14.24 -55.66 22.94
N LEU A 13 -12.94 -55.98 22.94
CA LEU A 13 -11.89 -54.92 23.05
C LEU A 13 -11.55 -54.21 21.70
N CYS A 14 -11.87 -54.80 20.55
CA CYS A 14 -11.61 -54.20 19.25
C CYS A 14 -12.64 -53.15 18.83
N LEU A 15 -13.88 -53.22 19.30
CA LEU A 15 -14.91 -52.22 18.97
C LEU A 15 -14.70 -50.87 19.68
N SER A 16 -14.16 -50.87 20.90
CA SER A 16 -13.89 -49.67 21.66
C SER A 16 -12.73 -48.84 21.09
N LEU A 17 -11.71 -49.49 20.52
CA LEU A 17 -10.60 -48.77 19.86
C LEU A 17 -11.00 -48.13 18.51
N HIS A 18 -11.95 -48.68 17.82
CA HIS A 18 -12.47 -48.09 16.57
C HIS A 18 -13.38 -46.90 16.83
N ALA A 19 -14.21 -46.93 17.89
CA ALA A 19 -15.05 -45.85 18.32
C ALA A 19 -14.19 -44.64 18.80
N ALA A 20 -13.13 -44.88 19.59
CA ALA A 20 -12.23 -43.82 20.06
C ALA A 20 -11.44 -43.17 18.92
N LYS A 21 -11.01 -43.90 17.89
CA LYS A 21 -10.37 -43.33 16.69
C LYS A 21 -11.33 -42.56 15.80
N ILE A 22 -12.60 -42.90 15.77
CA ILE A 22 -13.65 -42.20 15.03
C ILE A 22 -13.97 -40.89 15.79
N ASP A 23 -14.09 -40.91 17.11
CA ASP A 23 -14.33 -39.72 17.93
C ASP A 23 -13.15 -38.72 17.88
N GLU A 24 -11.92 -39.20 17.85
CA GLU A 24 -10.73 -38.34 17.70
C GLU A 24 -10.66 -37.75 16.29
N LYS A 25 -11.00 -38.47 15.26
CA LYS A 25 -11.14 -38.00 13.89
C LYS A 25 -12.28 -36.97 13.76
N ILE A 26 -13.41 -37.18 14.43
CA ILE A 26 -14.53 -36.22 14.48
C ILE A 26 -14.11 -34.98 15.20
N LYS A 27 -13.39 -35.06 16.34
CA LYS A 27 -12.88 -33.91 17.09
C LYS A 27 -11.82 -33.10 16.31
N THR A 28 -10.89 -33.77 15.65
CA THR A 28 -9.86 -33.12 14.81
C THR A 28 -10.48 -32.49 13.57
N THR A 29 -11.45 -33.15 12.92
CA THR A 29 -12.19 -32.58 11.79
C THR A 29 -13.08 -31.42 12.20
N ALA A 30 -13.72 -31.49 13.38
CA ALA A 30 -14.49 -30.37 13.95
C ALA A 30 -13.62 -29.16 14.31
N LYS A 31 -12.38 -29.40 14.81
CA LYS A 31 -11.42 -28.32 15.10
C LYS A 31 -10.87 -27.68 13.82
N GLN A 32 -10.52 -28.49 12.81
CA GLN A 32 -10.15 -28.00 11.49
C GLN A 32 -11.32 -27.27 10.80
N LEU A 33 -12.56 -27.72 11.00
CA LEU A 33 -13.76 -27.07 10.51
C LEU A 33 -13.97 -25.70 11.16
N THR A 34 -13.70 -25.58 12.46
CA THR A 34 -13.83 -24.32 13.20
C THR A 34 -12.74 -23.31 12.80
N GLU A 35 -11.53 -23.76 12.53
CA GLU A 35 -10.43 -22.94 12.02
C GLU A 35 -10.65 -22.48 10.56
N THR A 36 -11.26 -23.33 9.74
CA THR A 36 -11.63 -22.99 8.36
C THR A 36 -12.82 -22.02 8.30
N LYS A 37 -13.72 -22.09 9.28
CA LYS A 37 -14.89 -21.24 9.45
C LYS A 37 -14.57 -19.76 9.63
N GLN A 38 -13.53 -19.46 10.39
CA GLN A 38 -13.09 -18.06 10.57
C GLN A 38 -12.55 -17.46 9.26
N THR A 39 -12.28 -18.30 8.26
CA THR A 39 -11.51 -17.92 7.08
C THR A 39 -12.35 -17.27 5.99
N TYR A 40 -13.60 -17.68 5.73
CA TYR A 40 -14.36 -17.18 4.58
C TYR A 40 -14.96 -15.78 4.81
N THR A 41 -15.70 -15.58 5.88
CA THR A 41 -16.31 -14.26 6.18
C THR A 41 -15.27 -13.21 6.50
N THR A 42 -14.18 -13.62 7.20
CA THR A 42 -13.02 -12.75 7.40
C THR A 42 -12.26 -12.50 6.10
N LEU A 43 -12.25 -13.46 5.18
CA LEU A 43 -11.57 -13.32 3.89
C LEU A 43 -12.29 -12.33 2.97
N ASN A 44 -13.62 -12.41 2.86
CA ASN A 44 -14.40 -11.45 2.07
C ASN A 44 -14.30 -10.03 2.64
N ALA A 45 -14.50 -9.86 3.97
CA ALA A 45 -14.36 -8.56 4.63
C ALA A 45 -12.94 -7.99 4.49
N LYS A 46 -11.91 -8.84 4.65
CA LYS A 46 -10.52 -8.44 4.43
C LYS A 46 -10.25 -8.09 2.98
N LEU A 47 -10.89 -8.78 2.03
CA LEU A 47 -10.71 -8.48 0.62
C LEU A 47 -11.25 -7.08 0.28
N GLU A 48 -12.44 -6.72 0.75
CA GLU A 48 -13.03 -5.39 0.57
C GLU A 48 -12.21 -4.29 1.27
N GLU A 49 -11.79 -4.53 2.51
CA GLU A 49 -10.93 -3.62 3.25
C GLU A 49 -9.57 -3.43 2.56
N THR A 50 -8.95 -4.53 2.14
CA THR A 50 -7.66 -4.49 1.44
C THR A 50 -7.79 -3.80 0.08
N ALA A 51 -8.88 -4.03 -0.65
CA ALA A 51 -9.17 -3.34 -1.91
C ALA A 51 -9.26 -1.82 -1.71
N SER A 52 -10.01 -1.38 -0.70
CA SER A 52 -10.12 0.04 -0.36
C SER A 52 -8.78 0.66 0.01
N LYS A 53 -7.97 -0.02 0.83
CA LYS A 53 -6.62 0.41 1.19
C LYS A 53 -5.70 0.51 -0.03
N ILE A 54 -5.72 -0.48 -0.92
CA ILE A 54 -4.92 -0.48 -2.16
C ILE A 54 -5.31 0.70 -3.05
N ILE A 55 -6.60 1.01 -3.18
CA ILE A 55 -7.07 2.15 -3.98
C ILE A 55 -6.59 3.47 -3.39
N GLN A 56 -6.75 3.66 -2.08
CA GLN A 56 -6.28 4.86 -1.37
C GLN A 56 -4.76 5.02 -1.48
N GLN A 57 -4.00 3.95 -1.24
CA GLN A 57 -2.54 3.99 -1.37
C GLN A 57 -2.09 4.25 -2.80
N LYS A 58 -2.79 3.69 -3.81
CA LYS A 58 -2.49 3.96 -5.21
C LYS A 58 -2.67 5.44 -5.56
N GLN A 59 -3.73 6.07 -5.03
CA GLN A 59 -3.96 7.52 -5.21
C GLN A 59 -2.86 8.34 -4.51
N LEU A 60 -2.51 7.98 -3.27
CA LEU A 60 -1.46 8.65 -2.51
C LEU A 60 -0.10 8.55 -3.20
N VAL A 61 0.30 7.34 -3.63
CA VAL A 61 1.54 7.10 -4.38
C VAL A 61 1.54 7.87 -5.70
N GLY A 62 0.40 7.95 -6.40
CA GLY A 62 0.25 8.76 -7.61
C GLY A 62 0.51 10.24 -7.36
N ALA A 63 -0.13 10.82 -6.35
CA ALA A 63 0.07 12.21 -5.96
C ALA A 63 1.51 12.50 -5.49
N GLN A 64 2.11 11.59 -4.72
CA GLN A 64 3.52 11.69 -4.32
C GLN A 64 4.47 11.65 -5.52
N GLN A 65 4.19 10.81 -6.52
CA GLN A 65 4.99 10.73 -7.74
C GLN A 65 4.89 12.00 -8.57
N GLU A 66 3.71 12.59 -8.71
CA GLU A 66 3.51 13.88 -9.41
C GLU A 66 4.27 15.00 -8.68
N HIS A 67 4.15 15.05 -7.36
CA HIS A 67 4.90 16.02 -6.55
C HIS A 67 6.43 15.83 -6.68
N LEU A 68 6.91 14.59 -6.67
CA LEU A 68 8.31 14.29 -6.87
C LEU A 68 8.80 14.74 -8.26
N ASN A 69 8.02 14.49 -9.30
CA ASN A 69 8.36 14.93 -10.67
C ASN A 69 8.46 16.47 -10.73
N SER A 70 7.50 17.19 -10.14
CA SER A 70 7.53 18.65 -10.04
C SER A 70 8.79 19.16 -9.32
N LEU A 71 9.18 18.55 -8.21
CA LEU A 71 10.40 18.91 -7.47
C LEU A 71 11.67 18.61 -8.27
N VAL A 72 11.71 17.52 -9.02
CA VAL A 72 12.84 17.17 -9.89
C VAL A 72 12.97 18.17 -11.04
N ASP A 73 11.88 18.58 -11.67
CA ASP A 73 11.89 19.57 -12.73
C ASP A 73 12.32 20.95 -12.21
N GLU A 74 11.86 21.36 -11.04
CA GLU A 74 12.32 22.58 -10.37
C GLU A 74 13.82 22.54 -10.08
N LEU A 75 14.35 21.43 -9.57
CA LEU A 75 15.78 21.27 -9.33
C LEU A 75 16.59 21.31 -10.62
N LYS A 76 16.09 20.68 -11.69
CA LYS A 76 16.75 20.67 -12.99
C LYS A 76 16.86 22.07 -13.57
N SER A 77 15.82 22.89 -13.41
CA SER A 77 15.86 24.30 -13.85
C SER A 77 16.89 25.14 -13.07
N LYS A 78 17.13 24.81 -11.79
CA LYS A 78 18.08 25.50 -10.92
C LYS A 78 19.50 24.94 -10.99
N GLU A 79 19.74 23.80 -11.61
CA GLU A 79 21.05 23.15 -11.64
C GLU A 79 22.12 24.02 -12.29
N ASN A 80 21.81 24.66 -13.43
CA ASN A 80 22.74 25.57 -14.10
C ASN A 80 23.11 26.78 -13.22
N VAL A 81 22.12 27.34 -12.52
CA VAL A 81 22.31 28.45 -11.57
C VAL A 81 23.18 27.99 -10.39
N TYR A 82 22.92 26.78 -9.87
CA TYR A 82 23.71 26.20 -8.79
C TYR A 82 25.19 26.03 -9.19
N GLN A 83 25.48 25.48 -10.36
CA GLN A 83 26.84 25.29 -10.83
C GLN A 83 27.53 26.64 -11.09
N SER A 84 26.84 27.61 -11.71
CA SER A 84 27.33 28.96 -11.90
C SER A 84 27.67 29.64 -10.57
N ASN A 85 26.76 29.58 -9.60
CA ASN A 85 26.95 30.15 -8.28
C ASN A 85 28.18 29.54 -7.56
N LYS A 86 28.36 28.25 -7.70
CA LYS A 86 29.49 27.53 -7.09
C LYS A 86 30.83 27.94 -7.71
N GLN A 87 30.88 28.11 -9.03
CA GLN A 87 32.07 28.62 -9.73
C GLN A 87 32.36 30.07 -9.34
N THR A 88 31.35 30.94 -9.34
CA THR A 88 31.46 32.33 -8.94
C THR A 88 31.93 32.46 -7.49
N LEU A 89 31.37 31.65 -6.58
CA LEU A 89 31.80 31.62 -5.17
C LEU A 89 33.30 31.32 -5.06
N LYS A 90 33.79 30.31 -5.77
CA LYS A 90 35.22 29.96 -5.75
C LYS A 90 36.10 31.10 -6.28
N MET A 91 35.68 31.80 -7.33
CA MET A 91 36.39 32.97 -7.86
C MET A 91 36.40 34.11 -6.85
N LEU A 92 35.25 34.44 -6.25
CA LEU A 92 35.17 35.52 -5.25
C LEU A 92 35.96 35.23 -4.00
N GLU A 93 35.99 33.99 -3.50
CA GLU A 93 36.85 33.57 -2.38
C GLU A 93 38.35 33.73 -2.71
N THR A 94 38.74 33.37 -3.93
CA THR A 94 40.15 33.57 -4.38
C THR A 94 40.48 35.04 -4.45
N GLN A 95 39.61 35.87 -5.02
CA GLN A 95 39.80 37.32 -5.12
C GLN A 95 39.84 37.98 -3.74
N GLN A 96 38.94 37.59 -2.82
CA GLN A 96 38.95 38.06 -1.44
C GLN A 96 40.27 37.75 -0.72
N ASN A 97 40.80 36.54 -0.89
CA ASN A 97 42.08 36.12 -0.31
C ASN A 97 43.27 36.97 -0.85
N MET A 98 43.23 37.34 -2.15
CA MET A 98 44.22 38.24 -2.73
C MET A 98 44.14 39.64 -2.14
N LEU A 99 42.92 40.19 -2.02
CA LEU A 99 42.70 41.51 -1.43
C LEU A 99 43.13 41.57 0.03
N VAL A 100 42.88 40.51 0.82
CA VAL A 100 43.37 40.43 2.22
C VAL A 100 44.87 40.45 2.30
N LYS A 101 45.57 39.74 1.37
CA LYS A 101 47.04 39.81 1.31
C LYS A 101 47.51 41.24 0.98
N THR A 102 46.88 41.90 -0.01
CA THR A 102 47.18 43.28 -0.36
C THR A 102 46.94 44.21 0.81
N GLN A 103 45.86 44.02 1.57
CA GLN A 103 45.52 44.75 2.78
C GLN A 103 46.66 44.69 3.81
N ASN A 104 47.17 43.47 4.08
CA ASN A 104 48.26 43.27 5.01
C ASN A 104 49.54 43.98 4.54
N ASP A 105 49.84 43.97 3.22
CA ASP A 105 50.99 44.70 2.68
C ASP A 105 50.83 46.20 2.84
N ILE A 106 49.68 46.75 2.53
CA ILE A 106 49.37 48.17 2.72
C ILE A 106 49.51 48.56 4.21
N GLU A 107 48.98 47.75 5.13
CA GLU A 107 49.12 47.99 6.57
C GLU A 107 50.59 48.05 7.01
N GLN A 108 51.41 47.08 6.58
CA GLN A 108 52.84 47.08 6.91
C GLN A 108 53.56 48.31 6.38
N ARG A 109 53.30 48.69 5.15
CA ARG A 109 53.89 49.89 4.53
C ARG A 109 53.43 51.15 5.22
N LEU A 110 52.14 51.26 5.60
CA LEU A 110 51.59 52.39 6.31
C LEU A 110 52.23 52.54 7.70
N VAL A 111 52.33 51.44 8.46
CA VAL A 111 53.00 51.45 9.76
C VAL A 111 54.47 51.89 9.63
N PHE A 112 55.17 51.40 8.62
CA PHE A 112 56.58 51.80 8.37
C PHE A 112 56.70 53.27 7.97
N ALA A 113 55.81 53.80 7.12
CA ALA A 113 55.78 55.19 6.73
C ALA A 113 55.48 56.12 7.91
N ILE A 114 54.52 55.75 8.78
CA ILE A 114 54.18 56.48 10.00
C ILE A 114 55.38 56.49 10.96
N ALA A 115 56.04 55.36 11.17
CA ALA A 115 57.24 55.27 12.01
C ALA A 115 58.35 56.18 11.50
N ARG A 116 58.65 56.17 10.19
CA ARG A 116 59.62 57.08 9.54
C ARG A 116 59.25 58.54 9.74
N ASN A 117 57.97 58.88 9.50
CA ASN A 117 57.47 60.25 9.69
C ASN A 117 57.69 60.70 11.12
N THR A 118 57.36 59.88 12.11
CA THR A 118 57.56 60.22 13.52
C THR A 118 59.07 60.40 13.86
N SER A 119 59.90 59.48 13.38
CA SER A 119 61.34 59.52 13.63
C SER A 119 62.00 60.79 13.05
N ILE A 120 61.64 61.18 11.83
CA ILE A 120 62.19 62.38 11.18
C ILE A 120 61.64 63.65 11.84
N SER A 121 60.36 63.65 12.24
CA SER A 121 59.75 64.78 12.96
C SER A 121 60.44 65.00 14.29
N LEU A 122 60.89 63.99 15.00
CA LEU A 122 61.65 64.10 16.24
C LEU A 122 63.06 64.69 15.99
N LEU A 123 63.70 64.33 14.89
CA LEU A 123 65.04 64.85 14.52
C LEU A 123 64.98 66.30 14.15
N ILE A 124 63.93 66.82 13.53
CA ILE A 124 63.78 68.25 13.16
C ILE A 124 63.51 69.07 14.38
N ASN A 125 62.83 68.60 15.40
CA ASN A 125 62.46 69.30 16.62
C ASN A 125 63.63 69.33 17.65
N ASP A 126 64.82 68.74 17.35
CA ASP A 126 65.95 68.81 18.25
C ASP A 126 66.76 70.06 18.05
N ASP A 127 66.70 71.01 19.00
CA ASP A 127 67.14 72.42 18.98
C ASP A 127 68.71 72.53 19.09
N ARG A 128 69.52 71.53 18.63
CA ARG A 128 70.95 71.57 18.75
C ARG A 128 71.63 72.27 17.56
N ALA A 129 72.25 73.36 17.85
CA ALA A 129 73.25 74.10 17.06
C ALA A 129 72.92 74.48 15.60
N LYS A 130 72.67 75.75 15.33
CA LYS A 130 72.41 76.29 14.01
C LYS A 130 73.71 76.64 13.28
N GLU A 131 74.39 75.65 12.78
CA GLU A 131 75.46 75.75 11.77
C GLU A 131 74.87 75.73 10.36
N ALA A 132 75.55 76.38 9.38
CA ALA A 132 75.04 76.49 8.01
C ALA A 132 74.59 75.16 7.38
N ASP A 133 75.42 74.07 7.66
CA ASP A 133 75.09 72.70 7.19
C ASP A 133 73.85 72.11 7.86
N ALA A 134 73.55 72.55 9.08
CA ALA A 134 72.37 72.15 9.80
C ALA A 134 71.05 72.68 9.13
N ILE A 135 71.10 73.89 8.56
CA ILE A 135 69.98 74.50 7.83
C ILE A 135 69.65 73.69 6.55
N ILE A 136 70.71 73.27 5.79
CA ILE A 136 70.51 72.51 4.58
C ILE A 136 69.89 71.15 4.93
N THR A 137 70.40 70.47 5.99
CA THR A 137 69.91 69.22 6.49
C THR A 137 68.47 69.31 6.99
N GLU A 138 68.10 70.38 7.70
CA GLU A 138 66.73 70.66 8.15
C GLU A 138 65.78 70.78 6.97
N GLU A 139 66.14 71.52 5.93
CA GLU A 139 65.32 71.71 4.74
C GLU A 139 65.19 70.41 3.94
N ALA A 140 66.25 69.61 3.81
CA ALA A 140 66.18 68.28 3.20
C ALA A 140 65.25 67.33 3.98
N LEU A 141 65.32 67.37 5.33
CA LEU A 141 64.43 66.55 6.17
C LEU A 141 62.96 67.02 6.09
N LYS A 142 62.68 68.32 6.01
CA LYS A 142 61.33 68.88 5.77
C LYS A 142 60.76 68.41 4.42
N LEU A 143 61.59 68.44 3.36
CA LEU A 143 61.17 67.95 2.05
C LEU A 143 60.86 66.44 2.10
N HIS A 144 61.68 65.68 2.81
CA HIS A 144 61.46 64.24 2.99
C HIS A 144 60.19 63.94 3.80
N LEU A 145 59.92 64.73 4.87
CA LEU A 145 58.64 64.61 5.58
C LEU A 145 57.45 64.90 4.71
N LYS A 146 57.53 65.89 3.82
CA LYS A 146 56.46 66.19 2.86
C LYS A 146 56.17 64.99 1.95
N GLN A 147 57.23 64.28 1.49
CA GLN A 147 57.09 63.08 0.67
C GLN A 147 56.45 61.92 1.47
N ILE A 148 56.90 61.68 2.70
CA ILE A 148 56.34 60.61 3.57
C ILE A 148 54.88 60.89 3.89
N ASN A 149 54.50 62.14 4.18
CA ASN A 149 53.13 62.54 4.42
C ASN A 149 52.24 62.33 3.17
N ALA A 150 52.76 62.55 1.97
CA ALA A 150 52.06 62.22 0.73
C ALA A 150 51.91 60.69 0.56
N GLU A 151 52.94 59.92 0.85
CA GLU A 151 52.91 58.42 0.82
C GLU A 151 51.89 57.89 1.85
N ILE A 152 51.87 58.39 3.08
CA ILE A 152 50.88 58.01 4.11
C ILE A 152 49.47 58.31 3.63
N LYS A 153 49.21 59.49 3.03
CA LYS A 153 47.90 59.83 2.50
C LYS A 153 47.45 58.89 1.38
N GLU A 154 48.35 58.54 0.46
CA GLU A 154 48.08 57.62 -0.62
C GLU A 154 47.80 56.20 -0.10
N LEU A 155 48.66 55.69 0.79
CA LEU A 155 48.51 54.38 1.42
C LEU A 155 47.21 54.27 2.21
N ASN A 156 46.83 55.32 2.93
CA ASN A 156 45.56 55.36 3.66
C ASN A 156 44.37 55.34 2.72
N ALA A 157 44.42 56.07 1.58
CA ALA A 157 43.38 56.00 0.58
C ALA A 157 43.24 54.59 -0.01
N LEU A 158 44.34 53.93 -0.37
CA LEU A 158 44.37 52.56 -0.85
C LEU A 158 43.85 51.54 0.21
N PHE A 159 44.20 51.77 1.47
CA PHE A 159 43.68 50.96 2.58
C PHE A 159 42.15 51.01 2.68
N VAL A 160 41.58 52.20 2.65
CA VAL A 160 40.11 52.38 2.72
C VAL A 160 39.45 51.75 1.50
N GLU A 161 39.94 52.04 0.28
CA GLU A 161 39.37 51.48 -0.96
C GLU A 161 39.43 49.94 -0.95
N ASN A 162 40.55 49.37 -0.53
CA ASN A 162 40.68 47.92 -0.47
C ASN A 162 39.78 47.28 0.59
N ASN A 163 39.57 47.92 1.72
CA ASN A 163 38.68 47.48 2.78
C ASN A 163 37.21 47.48 2.31
N GLU A 164 36.79 48.52 1.56
CA GLU A 164 35.44 48.55 0.94
C GLU A 164 35.24 47.43 -0.06
N LYS A 165 36.27 47.12 -0.90
CA LYS A 165 36.23 45.98 -1.83
C LYS A 165 36.08 44.64 -1.10
N ILE A 166 36.85 44.41 -0.02
CA ILE A 166 36.75 43.20 0.81
C ILE A 166 35.32 43.08 1.41
N ALA A 167 34.76 44.18 1.95
CA ALA A 167 33.43 44.18 2.52
C ALA A 167 32.36 43.84 1.46
N GLY A 168 32.45 44.45 0.28
CA GLY A 168 31.55 44.15 -0.85
C GLY A 168 31.61 42.68 -1.30
N LEU A 169 32.79 42.11 -1.46
CA LEU A 169 32.98 40.71 -1.81
C LEU A 169 32.49 39.76 -0.71
N SER A 170 32.69 40.10 0.57
CA SER A 170 32.18 39.32 1.70
C SER A 170 30.65 39.25 1.69
N SER A 171 29.98 40.34 1.41
CA SER A 171 28.53 40.37 1.25
C SER A 171 28.05 39.51 0.11
N GLN A 172 28.66 39.64 -1.07
CA GLN A 172 28.32 38.79 -2.24
C GLN A 172 28.54 37.30 -1.96
N THR A 173 29.67 36.97 -1.33
CA THR A 173 30.01 35.57 -0.93
C THR A 173 28.95 35.00 0.02
N THR A 174 28.46 35.80 0.97
CA THR A 174 27.43 35.39 1.91
C THR A 174 26.12 35.07 1.20
N VAL A 175 25.67 35.95 0.29
CA VAL A 175 24.44 35.75 -0.50
C VAL A 175 24.54 34.48 -1.35
N LEU A 176 25.68 34.25 -2.02
CA LEU A 176 25.89 33.04 -2.83
C LEU A 176 25.92 31.78 -1.98
N LYS A 177 26.55 31.78 -0.81
CA LYS A 177 26.53 30.66 0.14
C LYS A 177 25.11 30.33 0.60
N GLN A 178 24.32 31.33 0.89
CA GLN A 178 22.90 31.12 1.24
C GLN A 178 22.09 30.52 0.08
N SER A 179 22.29 31.04 -1.14
CA SER A 179 21.61 30.50 -2.34
C SER A 179 21.97 29.04 -2.59
N ILE A 180 23.24 28.68 -2.48
CA ILE A 180 23.72 27.30 -2.61
C ILE A 180 23.11 26.42 -1.52
N ALA A 181 23.09 26.84 -0.28
CA ALA A 181 22.53 26.09 0.85
C ALA A 181 21.02 25.81 0.68
N VAL A 182 20.27 26.76 0.11
CA VAL A 182 18.85 26.57 -0.20
C VAL A 182 18.65 25.44 -1.25
N ILE A 183 19.47 25.46 -2.31
CA ILE A 183 19.38 24.41 -3.36
C ILE A 183 19.80 23.05 -2.81
N ASP A 184 20.86 22.97 -2.00
CA ASP A 184 21.29 21.73 -1.35
C ASP A 184 20.18 21.16 -0.43
N LYS A 185 19.50 22.03 0.32
CA LYS A 185 18.34 21.60 1.12
C LYS A 185 17.20 21.03 0.26
N GLN A 186 16.93 21.65 -0.90
CA GLN A 186 15.93 21.16 -1.84
C GLN A 186 16.35 19.79 -2.43
N LYS A 187 17.63 19.61 -2.81
CA LYS A 187 18.17 18.33 -3.29
C LYS A 187 17.98 17.22 -2.25
N ASN A 188 18.30 17.49 -1.01
CA ASN A 188 18.13 16.52 0.09
C ASN A 188 16.64 16.16 0.29
N LYS A 189 15.74 17.14 0.24
CA LYS A 189 14.29 16.90 0.34
C LYS A 189 13.77 16.01 -0.80
N VAL A 190 14.22 16.25 -2.03
CA VAL A 190 13.85 15.38 -3.18
C VAL A 190 14.34 13.96 -2.99
N LEU A 191 15.57 13.77 -2.50
CA LEU A 191 16.13 12.45 -2.23
C LEU A 191 15.33 11.69 -1.16
N GLU A 192 14.94 12.38 -0.09
CA GLU A 192 14.11 11.84 0.99
C GLU A 192 12.71 11.45 0.48
N THR A 193 12.03 12.36 -0.22
CA THR A 193 10.72 12.10 -0.83
C THR A 193 10.76 10.92 -1.82
N LYS A 194 11.82 10.82 -2.63
CA LYS A 194 12.04 9.68 -3.54
C LYS A 194 12.11 8.36 -2.77
N LYS A 195 12.89 8.32 -1.69
CA LYS A 195 13.05 7.13 -0.85
C LYS A 195 11.75 6.73 -0.16
N GLU A 196 10.96 7.69 0.30
CA GLU A 196 9.64 7.44 0.87
C GLU A 196 8.67 6.88 -0.17
N ASN A 197 8.66 7.46 -1.37
CA ASN A 197 7.82 6.98 -2.46
C ASN A 197 8.18 5.55 -2.90
N GLU A 198 9.47 5.22 -2.99
CA GLU A 198 9.95 3.85 -3.28
C GLU A 198 9.46 2.84 -2.22
N LYS A 199 9.50 3.21 -0.94
CA LYS A 199 8.95 2.37 0.16
C LYS A 199 7.44 2.20 0.03
N ALA A 200 6.71 3.26 -0.26
CA ALA A 200 5.27 3.21 -0.45
C ALA A 200 4.87 2.32 -1.64
N ILE A 201 5.60 2.39 -2.74
CA ILE A 201 5.41 1.51 -3.91
C ILE A 201 5.65 0.05 -3.56
N ALA A 202 6.73 -0.27 -2.83
CA ALA A 202 7.04 -1.63 -2.42
C ALA A 202 5.95 -2.20 -1.48
N GLN A 203 5.45 -1.40 -0.56
CA GLN A 203 4.33 -1.78 0.31
C GLN A 203 3.05 -2.03 -0.48
N LEU A 204 2.71 -1.16 -1.42
CA LEU A 204 1.55 -1.33 -2.31
C LEU A 204 1.62 -2.63 -3.13
N GLU A 205 2.81 -2.99 -3.64
CA GLU A 205 2.99 -4.24 -4.38
C GLU A 205 2.82 -5.48 -3.49
N LYS A 206 3.30 -5.43 -2.26
CA LYS A 206 3.07 -6.49 -1.26
C LYS A 206 1.57 -6.67 -1.00
N GLU A 207 0.85 -5.60 -0.75
CA GLU A 207 -0.60 -5.66 -0.49
C GLU A 207 -1.39 -6.18 -1.69
N LYS A 208 -1.02 -5.82 -2.91
CA LYS A 208 -1.60 -6.39 -4.13
C LYS A 208 -1.37 -7.90 -4.25
N ASN A 209 -0.18 -8.39 -3.87
CA ASN A 209 0.10 -9.83 -3.89
C ASN A 209 -0.75 -10.58 -2.85
N ASP A 210 -0.93 -10.02 -1.67
CA ASP A 210 -1.77 -10.63 -0.64
C ASP A 210 -3.26 -10.61 -1.04
N TYR A 211 -3.71 -9.53 -1.66
CA TYR A 211 -5.03 -9.44 -2.27
C TYR A 211 -5.24 -10.53 -3.34
N LYS A 212 -4.28 -10.70 -4.26
CA LYS A 212 -4.31 -11.74 -5.29
C LYS A 212 -4.47 -13.13 -4.70
N LYS A 213 -3.70 -13.47 -3.65
CA LYS A 213 -3.82 -14.76 -2.96
C LYS A 213 -5.23 -14.97 -2.39
N SER A 214 -5.80 -13.92 -1.79
CA SER A 214 -7.14 -13.94 -1.20
C SER A 214 -8.23 -14.11 -2.26
N LEU A 215 -8.11 -13.41 -3.38
CA LEU A 215 -9.03 -13.50 -4.51
C LEU A 215 -9.03 -14.92 -5.11
N ASN A 216 -7.85 -15.49 -5.37
CA ASN A 216 -7.70 -16.85 -5.89
C ASN A 216 -8.34 -17.90 -4.95
N LYS A 217 -8.24 -17.68 -3.64
CA LYS A 217 -8.88 -18.58 -2.66
C LYS A 217 -10.39 -18.55 -2.79
N ILE A 218 -11.00 -17.38 -2.95
CA ILE A 218 -12.47 -17.23 -3.16
C ILE A 218 -12.91 -17.89 -4.48
N LEU A 219 -12.19 -17.65 -5.57
CA LEU A 219 -12.50 -18.28 -6.86
C LEU A 219 -12.45 -19.80 -6.79
N ASN A 220 -11.47 -20.37 -6.09
CA ASN A 220 -11.38 -21.82 -5.87
C ASN A 220 -12.53 -22.36 -5.02
N GLN A 221 -13.03 -21.60 -4.05
CA GLN A 221 -14.22 -21.99 -3.26
C GLN A 221 -15.48 -22.05 -4.13
N GLN A 222 -15.68 -21.06 -4.99
CA GLN A 222 -16.80 -21.07 -5.94
C GLN A 222 -16.73 -22.27 -6.88
N ARG A 223 -15.54 -22.58 -7.41
CA ARG A 223 -15.30 -23.77 -8.25
C ARG A 223 -15.63 -25.09 -7.51
N SER A 224 -15.25 -25.21 -6.25
CA SER A 224 -15.55 -26.37 -5.43
C SER A 224 -17.05 -26.60 -5.28
N LEU A 225 -17.82 -25.54 -5.06
CA LEU A 225 -19.27 -25.63 -5.00
C LEU A 225 -19.89 -26.10 -6.34
N GLN A 226 -19.46 -25.50 -7.44
CA GLN A 226 -19.92 -25.91 -8.77
C GLN A 226 -19.64 -27.38 -9.07
N ASN A 227 -18.44 -27.85 -8.74
CA ASN A 227 -18.11 -29.27 -8.89
C ASN A 227 -19.04 -30.16 -8.04
N THR A 228 -19.39 -29.72 -6.83
CA THR A 228 -20.35 -30.44 -5.97
C THR A 228 -21.73 -30.47 -6.60
N LEU A 229 -22.21 -29.36 -7.12
CA LEU A 229 -23.51 -29.27 -7.81
C LEU A 229 -23.53 -30.11 -9.09
N ALA A 230 -22.43 -30.11 -9.85
CA ALA A 230 -22.30 -30.97 -11.05
C ALA A 230 -22.30 -32.49 -10.71
N ASN A 231 -21.64 -32.85 -9.62
CA ASN A 231 -21.61 -34.25 -9.15
C ASN A 231 -22.99 -34.75 -8.66
N LEU A 232 -23.83 -33.82 -8.19
CA LEU A 232 -25.22 -34.10 -7.81
C LEU A 232 -26.19 -34.03 -9.00
N ASN A 233 -25.70 -33.83 -10.22
CA ASN A 233 -26.49 -33.63 -11.45
C ASN A 233 -27.46 -32.42 -11.39
N ILE A 234 -27.24 -31.48 -10.46
CA ILE A 234 -28.03 -30.25 -10.35
C ILE A 234 -27.69 -29.27 -11.48
N ILE A 235 -26.39 -29.25 -11.87
CA ILE A 235 -25.85 -28.50 -13.00
C ILE A 235 -25.18 -29.45 -13.96
N LYS A 236 -25.40 -29.32 -15.27
CA LYS A 236 -24.71 -30.16 -16.26
C LYS A 236 -23.23 -29.81 -16.31
N ARG A 237 -22.35 -30.82 -16.37
CA ARG A 237 -20.90 -30.62 -16.53
C ARG A 237 -20.52 -29.81 -17.77
N GLU A 238 -21.31 -29.81 -18.81
CA GLU A 238 -21.11 -29.01 -20.02
C GLU A 238 -21.21 -27.53 -19.77
N SER A 239 -21.98 -27.11 -18.76
CA SER A 239 -22.11 -25.70 -18.34
C SER A 239 -20.85 -25.16 -17.68
N LEU A 240 -19.94 -26.03 -17.25
CA LEU A 240 -18.68 -25.71 -16.59
C LEU A 240 -17.50 -25.56 -17.56
N LYS A 241 -17.71 -25.80 -18.87
CA LYS A 241 -16.64 -25.58 -19.85
C LYS A 241 -16.36 -24.06 -19.98
N PRO A 242 -15.09 -23.66 -19.94
CA PRO A 242 -14.73 -22.25 -20.07
C PRO A 242 -15.20 -21.72 -21.43
N LYS A 243 -16.07 -20.74 -21.39
CA LYS A 243 -16.41 -19.95 -22.58
C LYS A 243 -15.17 -19.13 -22.95
N LYS A 244 -14.67 -19.27 -24.19
CA LYS A 244 -13.56 -18.44 -24.70
C LYS A 244 -13.88 -16.98 -24.37
N LEU A 245 -13.11 -16.40 -23.47
CA LEU A 245 -13.20 -15.00 -23.14
C LEU A 245 -12.85 -14.19 -24.41
N VAL A 246 -13.76 -13.35 -24.83
CA VAL A 246 -13.41 -12.20 -25.66
C VAL A 246 -12.47 -11.37 -24.82
N ALA A 247 -11.23 -11.22 -25.26
CA ALA A 247 -10.21 -10.44 -24.56
C ALA A 247 -10.81 -9.09 -24.16
N PRO A 248 -10.70 -8.67 -22.90
CA PRO A 248 -11.12 -7.33 -22.50
C PRO A 248 -10.35 -6.33 -23.35
N GLN A 249 -11.07 -5.41 -23.98
CA GLN A 249 -10.45 -4.29 -24.67
C GLN A 249 -9.54 -3.55 -23.68
N PRO A 250 -8.37 -3.04 -24.10
CA PRO A 250 -7.40 -2.42 -23.23
C PRO A 250 -8.04 -1.21 -22.55
N THR A 251 -8.28 -1.33 -21.27
CA THR A 251 -8.70 -0.22 -20.43
C THR A 251 -7.49 0.63 -20.13
N LYS A 252 -7.53 1.90 -20.54
CA LYS A 252 -6.64 3.05 -20.24
C LYS A 252 -5.13 2.77 -20.16
N PRO A 253 -4.28 3.59 -20.80
CA PRO A 253 -2.83 3.45 -20.70
C PRO A 253 -2.37 3.57 -19.25
N GLY A 254 -1.73 2.52 -18.70
CA GLY A 254 -1.19 2.50 -17.35
C GLY A 254 -1.63 1.31 -16.47
N SER A 255 -2.56 0.45 -16.90
CA SER A 255 -2.89 -0.76 -16.14
C SER A 255 -1.85 -1.85 -16.37
N LYS A 256 -1.18 -2.32 -15.29
CA LYS A 256 -0.32 -3.50 -15.34
C LYS A 256 -1.13 -4.71 -15.84
N PRO A 257 -0.52 -5.64 -16.60
CA PRO A 257 -1.22 -6.82 -17.12
C PRO A 257 -1.82 -7.64 -15.97
N ILE A 258 -3.04 -8.13 -16.17
CA ILE A 258 -3.73 -9.02 -15.23
C ILE A 258 -2.89 -10.31 -15.12
N PRO A 259 -2.56 -10.78 -13.91
CA PRO A 259 -1.81 -12.02 -13.73
C PRO A 259 -2.49 -13.22 -14.39
N GLU A 260 -1.73 -14.07 -15.05
CA GLU A 260 -2.25 -15.17 -15.89
C GLU A 260 -3.06 -16.19 -15.09
N ASP A 261 -2.63 -16.48 -13.85
CA ASP A 261 -3.34 -17.36 -12.90
C ASP A 261 -4.71 -16.80 -12.47
N VAL A 262 -4.83 -15.46 -12.34
CA VAL A 262 -6.12 -14.82 -12.06
C VAL A 262 -7.01 -14.83 -13.30
N LYS A 263 -6.48 -14.58 -14.49
CA LYS A 263 -7.21 -14.69 -15.76
C LYS A 263 -7.73 -16.10 -15.97
N GLN A 264 -6.90 -17.11 -15.73
CA GLN A 264 -7.26 -18.51 -15.89
C GLN A 264 -8.35 -18.92 -14.88
N ALA A 265 -8.25 -18.51 -13.60
CA ALA A 265 -9.27 -18.79 -12.59
C ALA A 265 -10.63 -18.19 -12.94
N VAL A 266 -10.66 -16.97 -13.51
CA VAL A 266 -11.89 -16.29 -13.95
C VAL A 266 -12.43 -16.89 -15.25
N ALA A 267 -11.55 -17.26 -16.20
CA ALA A 267 -11.96 -17.88 -17.46
C ALA A 267 -12.64 -19.23 -17.28
N GLU A 268 -12.21 -20.00 -16.27
CA GLU A 268 -12.82 -21.27 -15.91
C GLU A 268 -14.15 -21.11 -15.14
N TYR A 269 -14.47 -19.89 -14.67
CA TYR A 269 -15.68 -19.58 -13.92
C TYR A 269 -16.53 -18.55 -14.66
N SER A 270 -17.44 -19.02 -15.50
CA SER A 270 -18.52 -18.22 -16.07
C SER A 270 -19.77 -19.08 -16.12
N PRO A 271 -20.84 -18.74 -15.40
CA PRO A 271 -22.09 -19.47 -15.50
C PRO A 271 -22.64 -19.30 -16.92
N SER A 272 -22.86 -20.43 -17.57
CA SER A 272 -23.37 -20.45 -18.95
C SER A 272 -24.87 -20.16 -19.03
N ASN A 273 -25.59 -20.19 -17.90
CA ASN A 273 -27.04 -20.11 -17.90
C ASN A 273 -27.58 -19.38 -16.65
N VAL A 274 -28.22 -18.25 -16.88
CA VAL A 274 -28.95 -17.45 -15.86
C VAL A 274 -30.40 -17.36 -16.29
N ALA A 275 -31.33 -17.63 -15.38
CA ALA A 275 -32.74 -17.52 -15.61
C ALA A 275 -33.39 -16.58 -14.57
N ARG A 276 -34.51 -16.00 -14.94
CA ARG A 276 -35.35 -15.24 -14.00
C ARG A 276 -36.24 -16.18 -13.20
N TYR A 277 -36.48 -15.80 -11.95
CA TYR A 277 -37.47 -16.51 -11.14
C TYR A 277 -38.89 -16.16 -11.61
N SER A 278 -39.70 -17.20 -11.86
CA SER A 278 -41.09 -17.03 -12.32
C SER A 278 -42.14 -17.52 -11.30
N GLY A 279 -41.68 -17.97 -10.12
CA GLY A 279 -42.58 -18.42 -9.04
C GLY A 279 -43.05 -17.29 -8.11
N GLU A 280 -43.91 -17.64 -7.17
CA GLU A 280 -44.34 -16.73 -6.10
C GLU A 280 -43.17 -16.47 -5.12
N ARG A 281 -43.07 -15.24 -4.62
CA ARG A 281 -42.09 -14.89 -3.60
C ARG A 281 -42.33 -15.65 -2.31
N THR A 282 -41.26 -16.14 -1.73
CA THR A 282 -41.28 -16.94 -0.50
C THR A 282 -40.61 -16.21 0.66
N ILE A 283 -40.57 -16.85 1.82
CA ILE A 283 -39.88 -16.34 3.01
C ILE A 283 -38.38 -16.27 2.80
N ALA A 284 -37.71 -15.34 3.47
CA ALA A 284 -36.27 -15.29 3.51
C ALA A 284 -35.68 -16.44 4.38
N PRO A 285 -34.46 -16.85 4.12
CA PRO A 285 -33.79 -17.88 4.93
C PRO A 285 -33.41 -17.40 6.32
N LEU A 286 -33.38 -16.07 6.56
CA LEU A 286 -33.04 -15.42 7.83
C LEU A 286 -34.17 -14.41 8.17
N ASP A 287 -34.50 -14.24 9.45
CA ASP A 287 -35.49 -13.29 9.89
C ASP A 287 -35.06 -11.83 9.76
N GLY A 288 -33.74 -11.55 9.91
CA GLY A 288 -33.16 -10.23 9.70
C GLY A 288 -31.75 -10.38 9.15
N TYR A 289 -31.45 -9.66 8.06
CA TYR A 289 -30.18 -9.75 7.38
C TYR A 289 -29.81 -8.49 6.59
N THR A 290 -28.52 -8.35 6.32
CA THR A 290 -27.96 -7.37 5.38
C THR A 290 -27.33 -8.12 4.21
N VAL A 291 -27.62 -7.71 2.97
CA VAL A 291 -27.01 -8.29 1.78
C VAL A 291 -25.60 -7.71 1.64
N THR A 292 -24.59 -8.53 1.81
CA THR A 292 -23.18 -8.14 1.69
C THR A 292 -22.64 -8.38 0.28
N LYS A 293 -23.14 -9.39 -0.42
CA LYS A 293 -22.77 -9.71 -1.79
C LYS A 293 -24.00 -10.05 -2.61
N ARG A 294 -24.14 -9.41 -3.76
CA ARG A 294 -25.27 -9.61 -4.67
C ARG A 294 -24.97 -10.66 -5.73
N PHE A 295 -26.01 -11.31 -6.21
CA PHE A 295 -25.98 -12.14 -7.41
C PHE A 295 -25.66 -11.31 -8.65
N GLY A 296 -24.95 -11.91 -9.62
CA GLY A 296 -24.69 -11.27 -10.91
C GLY A 296 -23.24 -10.85 -11.14
N PRO A 297 -22.98 -10.08 -12.20
CA PRO A 297 -21.63 -9.67 -12.56
C PRO A 297 -21.09 -8.64 -11.57
N TYR A 298 -19.86 -8.88 -11.13
CA TYR A 298 -19.10 -8.01 -10.26
C TYR A 298 -17.75 -7.69 -10.93
N THR A 299 -17.33 -6.44 -10.92
CA THR A 299 -16.02 -6.06 -11.41
C THR A 299 -15.07 -5.88 -10.24
N ASP A 300 -14.01 -6.69 -10.22
CA ASP A 300 -12.96 -6.57 -9.20
C ASP A 300 -12.28 -5.20 -9.28
N PRO A 301 -12.23 -4.43 -8.18
CA PRO A 301 -11.75 -3.04 -8.22
C PRO A 301 -10.23 -2.92 -8.40
N ILE A 302 -9.46 -3.99 -8.15
CA ILE A 302 -7.99 -3.98 -8.20
C ILE A 302 -7.48 -4.38 -9.58
N TYR A 303 -8.06 -5.47 -10.14
CA TYR A 303 -7.65 -6.02 -11.42
C TYR A 303 -8.60 -5.68 -12.57
N GLY A 304 -9.77 -5.11 -12.29
CA GLY A 304 -10.78 -4.76 -13.31
C GLY A 304 -11.39 -5.96 -14.02
N ILE A 305 -11.24 -7.18 -13.46
CA ILE A 305 -11.79 -8.41 -14.03
C ILE A 305 -13.26 -8.55 -13.67
N LYS A 306 -14.05 -9.06 -14.63
CA LYS A 306 -15.47 -9.38 -14.38
C LYS A 306 -15.57 -10.79 -13.78
N ILE A 307 -16.10 -10.86 -12.57
CA ILE A 307 -16.41 -12.10 -11.84
C ILE A 307 -17.92 -12.21 -11.77
N PHE A 308 -18.47 -13.43 -11.90
CA PHE A 308 -19.91 -13.64 -11.72
C PHE A 308 -20.18 -14.28 -10.36
N ASN A 309 -21.04 -13.67 -9.56
CA ASN A 309 -21.55 -14.24 -8.31
C ASN A 309 -22.83 -15.01 -8.59
N ASP A 310 -22.81 -16.33 -8.39
CA ASP A 310 -23.97 -17.23 -8.58
C ASP A 310 -24.83 -17.36 -7.33
N SER A 311 -24.54 -16.64 -6.28
CA SER A 311 -25.18 -16.66 -4.97
C SER A 311 -25.30 -15.25 -4.40
N VAL A 312 -26.08 -15.11 -3.32
CA VAL A 312 -26.05 -13.92 -2.45
C VAL A 312 -25.43 -14.28 -1.12
N SER A 313 -24.73 -13.32 -0.52
CA SER A 313 -24.25 -13.42 0.85
C SER A 313 -25.13 -12.57 1.77
N LEU A 314 -25.66 -13.20 2.80
CA LEU A 314 -26.58 -12.63 3.76
C LEU A 314 -25.95 -12.62 5.15
N ARG A 315 -25.66 -11.44 5.69
CA ARG A 315 -25.16 -11.28 7.06
C ARG A 315 -26.34 -11.17 8.01
N PRO A 316 -26.49 -12.08 8.99
CA PRO A 316 -27.55 -11.98 9.95
C PRO A 316 -27.37 -10.76 10.86
N ASN A 317 -28.47 -10.18 11.30
CA ASN A 317 -28.46 -9.06 12.25
C ASN A 317 -28.17 -9.53 13.68
N GLU A 318 -28.36 -10.84 13.97
CA GLU A 318 -28.15 -11.46 15.27
C GLU A 318 -27.10 -12.56 15.20
N ALA A 319 -26.34 -12.75 16.27
CA ALA A 319 -25.42 -13.86 16.39
C ALA A 319 -26.18 -15.20 16.51
N ASP A 320 -25.62 -16.28 15.94
CA ASP A 320 -26.23 -17.63 15.95
C ASP A 320 -27.66 -17.68 15.38
N ALA A 321 -27.92 -16.90 14.32
CA ALA A 321 -29.23 -16.78 13.69
C ALA A 321 -29.73 -18.12 13.15
N LYS A 322 -31.04 -18.36 13.25
CA LYS A 322 -31.72 -19.55 12.75
C LYS A 322 -31.86 -19.45 11.24
N VAL A 323 -31.35 -20.46 10.50
CA VAL A 323 -31.53 -20.56 9.06
C VAL A 323 -32.72 -21.46 8.77
N LYS A 324 -33.67 -20.94 7.96
CA LYS A 324 -34.92 -21.62 7.60
C LYS A 324 -34.91 -22.05 6.13
N THR A 325 -35.53 -23.18 5.82
CA THR A 325 -35.82 -23.52 4.42
C THR A 325 -36.90 -22.58 3.87
N VAL A 326 -36.66 -22.07 2.67
CA VAL A 326 -37.51 -21.07 2.02
C VAL A 326 -38.73 -21.69 1.33
N LEU A 327 -38.71 -22.97 1.03
CA LEU A 327 -39.80 -23.73 0.40
C LEU A 327 -39.90 -25.15 0.97
N ASN A 328 -41.02 -25.87 0.73
CA ASN A 328 -41.11 -27.29 0.97
C ASN A 328 -40.19 -28.06 0.04
N GLY A 329 -39.49 -29.08 0.53
CA GLY A 329 -38.59 -29.83 -0.32
C GLY A 329 -37.99 -31.09 0.32
N LYS A 330 -37.09 -31.73 -0.39
CA LYS A 330 -36.36 -32.95 0.03
C LYS A 330 -34.86 -32.59 0.17
N VAL A 331 -34.26 -32.94 1.28
CA VAL A 331 -32.85 -32.79 1.49
C VAL A 331 -32.08 -33.75 0.62
N ILE A 332 -31.23 -33.27 -0.27
CA ILE A 332 -30.38 -34.08 -1.13
C ILE A 332 -28.91 -34.08 -0.73
N LEU A 333 -28.50 -33.07 0.07
CA LEU A 333 -27.18 -32.97 0.67
C LEU A 333 -27.28 -32.31 2.03
N ALA A 334 -26.59 -32.85 3.02
CA ALA A 334 -26.40 -32.20 4.35
C ALA A 334 -25.09 -32.72 4.95
N LYS A 335 -24.00 -31.98 4.76
CA LYS A 335 -22.66 -32.40 5.24
C LYS A 335 -21.69 -31.21 5.35
N PRO A 336 -20.64 -31.36 6.17
CA PRO A 336 -19.52 -30.46 6.15
C PRO A 336 -18.68 -30.62 4.86
N THR A 337 -18.12 -29.51 4.40
CA THR A 337 -17.21 -29.44 3.23
C THR A 337 -15.97 -28.64 3.59
N ALA A 338 -14.86 -28.91 2.92
CA ALA A 338 -13.58 -28.26 3.22
C ALA A 338 -13.55 -26.75 2.90
N MET A 339 -14.42 -26.26 2.00
CA MET A 339 -14.36 -24.88 1.50
C MET A 339 -15.62 -24.05 1.76
N LEU A 340 -16.74 -24.70 2.05
CA LEU A 340 -18.05 -24.05 2.20
C LEU A 340 -18.69 -24.32 3.57
N ASP A 341 -17.90 -24.81 4.52
CA ASP A 341 -18.36 -25.20 5.84
C ASP A 341 -19.49 -26.26 5.77
N ASN A 342 -20.52 -26.12 6.57
CA ASN A 342 -21.66 -27.02 6.44
C ASN A 342 -22.56 -26.53 5.31
N VAL A 343 -22.90 -27.45 4.42
CA VAL A 343 -23.76 -27.20 3.26
C VAL A 343 -25.01 -28.06 3.34
N ILE A 344 -26.16 -27.44 3.09
CA ILE A 344 -27.44 -28.11 2.90
C ILE A 344 -27.92 -27.78 1.50
N ILE A 345 -28.35 -28.78 0.73
CA ILE A 345 -29.01 -28.62 -0.54
C ILE A 345 -30.39 -29.28 -0.46
N ILE A 346 -31.41 -28.52 -0.82
CA ILE A 346 -32.78 -28.95 -0.79
C ILE A 346 -33.33 -28.89 -2.23
N GLU A 347 -33.86 -30.00 -2.68
CA GLU A 347 -34.62 -30.12 -3.92
C GLU A 347 -36.09 -29.75 -3.67
N HIS A 348 -36.63 -28.89 -4.50
CA HIS A 348 -38.01 -28.44 -4.48
C HIS A 348 -38.74 -28.89 -5.77
N ASP A 349 -39.99 -28.58 -5.87
CA ASP A 349 -40.78 -28.86 -7.07
C ASP A 349 -40.23 -28.08 -8.30
N ASN A 350 -40.59 -28.52 -9.48
CA ASN A 350 -40.19 -27.93 -10.77
C ASN A 350 -38.66 -27.87 -11.03
N GLY A 351 -37.88 -28.75 -10.38
CA GLY A 351 -36.41 -28.82 -10.53
C GLY A 351 -35.71 -27.59 -9.95
N LEU A 352 -36.33 -26.93 -8.96
CA LEU A 352 -35.72 -25.87 -8.18
C LEU A 352 -34.87 -26.47 -7.05
N HIS A 353 -33.68 -25.93 -6.84
CA HIS A 353 -32.80 -26.32 -5.72
C HIS A 353 -32.35 -25.06 -4.97
N THR A 354 -32.34 -25.15 -3.64
CA THR A 354 -31.77 -24.11 -2.78
C THR A 354 -30.57 -24.67 -2.05
N ILE A 355 -29.50 -23.87 -2.03
CA ILE A 355 -28.21 -24.21 -1.44
C ILE A 355 -27.95 -23.22 -0.30
N TYR A 356 -27.71 -23.77 0.88
CA TYR A 356 -27.37 -23.02 2.10
C TYR A 356 -25.95 -23.43 2.50
N ALA A 357 -25.00 -22.54 2.38
CA ALA A 357 -23.61 -22.79 2.71
C ALA A 357 -23.08 -21.82 3.76
N HIS A 358 -21.93 -22.14 4.32
CA HIS A 358 -21.33 -21.44 5.45
C HIS A 358 -22.16 -21.49 6.75
N LEU A 359 -22.94 -22.56 6.89
CA LEU A 359 -23.68 -22.81 8.12
C LEU A 359 -22.72 -23.17 9.27
N ASP A 360 -22.99 -22.64 10.46
CA ASP A 360 -22.27 -22.99 11.66
C ASP A 360 -22.61 -24.41 12.13
N LYS A 361 -23.88 -24.73 12.10
CA LYS A 361 -24.41 -26.03 12.51
C LYS A 361 -25.53 -26.44 11.59
N ILE A 362 -25.61 -27.72 11.25
CA ILE A 362 -26.76 -28.35 10.64
C ILE A 362 -27.71 -28.75 11.78
N ALA A 363 -29.00 -28.51 11.64
CA ALA A 363 -29.98 -28.94 12.63
C ALA A 363 -30.04 -30.48 12.66
N PRO A 364 -30.12 -31.11 13.85
CA PRO A 364 -30.16 -32.58 13.96
C PRO A 364 -31.34 -33.24 13.21
N THR A 365 -32.37 -32.49 12.93
CA THR A 365 -33.57 -32.92 12.21
C THR A 365 -33.36 -33.01 10.69
N VAL A 366 -32.24 -32.52 10.17
CA VAL A 366 -31.91 -32.46 8.73
C VAL A 366 -31.11 -33.69 8.33
N GLU A 367 -31.73 -34.60 7.65
CA GLU A 367 -31.15 -35.83 7.14
C GLU A 367 -31.36 -35.95 5.62
N VAL A 368 -30.37 -36.44 4.92
CA VAL A 368 -30.46 -36.67 3.47
C VAL A 368 -31.61 -37.66 3.16
N GLY A 369 -32.47 -37.29 2.21
CA GLY A 369 -33.67 -38.04 1.83
C GLY A 369 -34.94 -37.61 2.54
N LYS A 370 -34.87 -36.86 3.63
CA LYS A 370 -36.01 -36.39 4.43
C LYS A 370 -36.71 -35.18 3.76
N ARG A 371 -38.02 -35.16 3.81
CA ARG A 371 -38.83 -34.02 3.40
C ARG A 371 -38.92 -32.98 4.53
N ILE A 372 -38.74 -31.74 4.20
CA ILE A 372 -38.79 -30.60 5.12
C ILE A 372 -39.82 -29.59 4.64
N LYS A 373 -40.59 -29.05 5.58
CA LYS A 373 -41.60 -28.02 5.30
C LYS A 373 -40.95 -26.63 5.29
N GLN A 374 -41.48 -25.72 4.49
CA GLN A 374 -41.14 -24.29 4.48
C GLN A 374 -41.13 -23.72 5.91
N GLY A 375 -40.16 -22.88 6.22
CA GLY A 375 -39.98 -22.27 7.55
C GLY A 375 -39.32 -23.18 8.59
N SER A 376 -39.07 -24.48 8.30
CA SER A 376 -38.35 -25.36 9.21
C SER A 376 -36.91 -24.89 9.40
N ILE A 377 -36.42 -24.92 10.63
CA ILE A 377 -35.01 -24.56 10.94
C ILE A 377 -34.12 -25.68 10.45
N ILE A 378 -33.21 -25.37 9.55
CA ILE A 378 -32.25 -26.30 8.95
C ILE A 378 -30.86 -26.17 9.50
N GLY A 379 -30.52 -25.05 10.14
CA GLY A 379 -29.20 -24.81 10.70
C GLY A 379 -29.11 -23.48 11.42
N ARG A 380 -27.88 -23.10 11.72
CA ARG A 380 -27.55 -21.79 12.34
C ARG A 380 -26.37 -21.15 11.65
N VAL A 381 -26.34 -19.84 11.63
CA VAL A 381 -25.25 -19.02 11.07
C VAL A 381 -24.97 -17.82 11.95
N GLY A 382 -23.69 -17.55 12.21
CA GLY A 382 -23.29 -16.42 13.03
C GLY A 382 -22.69 -15.25 12.26
N LYS A 383 -22.11 -15.52 11.09
CA LYS A 383 -21.40 -14.48 10.33
C LYS A 383 -22.05 -14.13 9.00
N GLU A 384 -22.14 -15.10 8.11
CA GLU A 384 -22.63 -14.88 6.74
C GLU A 384 -23.16 -16.18 6.17
N LEU A 385 -24.38 -16.15 5.66
CA LEU A 385 -25.01 -17.24 4.94
C LEU A 385 -24.79 -17.03 3.44
N MET A 386 -24.19 -17.97 2.76
CA MET A 386 -24.20 -18.03 1.31
C MET A 386 -25.46 -18.77 0.86
N PHE A 387 -26.33 -18.06 0.14
CA PHE A 387 -27.59 -18.57 -0.35
C PHE A 387 -27.63 -18.55 -1.88
N GLN A 388 -27.83 -19.72 -2.49
CA GLN A 388 -27.86 -19.88 -3.94
C GLN A 388 -29.13 -20.60 -4.36
N VAL A 389 -29.64 -20.24 -5.54
CA VAL A 389 -30.82 -20.86 -6.15
C VAL A 389 -30.49 -21.30 -7.56
N THR A 390 -30.88 -22.53 -7.89
CA THR A 390 -30.78 -23.07 -9.25
C THR A 390 -32.09 -23.68 -9.69
N GLN A 391 -32.41 -23.61 -10.97
CA GLN A 391 -33.58 -24.28 -11.54
C GLN A 391 -33.24 -24.84 -12.93
N ARG A 392 -33.46 -26.12 -13.15
CA ARG A 392 -33.25 -26.78 -14.46
C ARG A 392 -31.92 -26.41 -15.12
N ASN A 393 -30.85 -26.43 -14.37
CA ASN A 393 -29.51 -26.13 -14.86
C ASN A 393 -29.19 -24.61 -15.05
N ALA A 394 -30.06 -23.71 -14.60
CA ALA A 394 -29.81 -22.28 -14.62
C ALA A 394 -29.63 -21.72 -13.20
N HIS A 395 -28.79 -20.70 -13.04
CA HIS A 395 -28.69 -19.93 -11.82
C HIS A 395 -29.76 -18.84 -11.78
N ILE A 396 -30.38 -18.66 -10.63
CA ILE A 396 -31.44 -17.67 -10.39
C ILE A 396 -30.95 -16.71 -9.34
N ASP A 397 -31.28 -15.40 -9.48
CA ASP A 397 -31.03 -14.44 -8.43
C ASP A 397 -31.91 -14.76 -7.20
N PRO A 398 -31.31 -15.14 -6.06
CA PRO A 398 -32.07 -15.48 -4.87
C PRO A 398 -32.95 -14.34 -4.35
N LEU A 399 -32.57 -13.07 -4.61
CA LEU A 399 -33.35 -11.89 -4.15
C LEU A 399 -34.64 -11.70 -4.97
N GLU A 400 -34.75 -12.30 -6.16
CA GLU A 400 -36.03 -12.31 -6.89
C GLU A 400 -37.03 -13.27 -6.23
N MET A 401 -36.55 -14.30 -5.52
CA MET A 401 -37.39 -15.35 -4.93
C MET A 401 -37.81 -15.03 -3.50
N ILE A 402 -36.99 -14.41 -2.69
CA ILE A 402 -37.26 -14.12 -1.26
C ILE A 402 -37.85 -12.73 -1.05
N ARG A 403 -38.59 -12.58 0.07
CA ARG A 403 -39.18 -11.29 0.50
C ARG A 403 -38.27 -10.56 1.45
#